data_0fac5b55fdd9199ff5ef2596d31020a1
#
_entry.id   0fac5b55fdd9199ff5ef2596d31020a1
#
_cell.length_a   1.000
_cell.length_b   1.000
_cell.length_c   1.000
_cell.angle_alpha   90.00
_cell.angle_beta   90.00
_cell.angle_gamma   90.00
#
_symmetry.space_group_name_H-M   'P 1'
#
loop_
_entity.id
_entity.type
_entity.pdbx_description
1 polymer ?
#
loop_
_entity_poly.entity_id
_entity_poly.type
_entity_poly.pdbx_seq_one_letter_code
_entity_poly.pdbx_strand_id
1 'polypeptide(L)'
;MKKFIYLLAVAAIVAACSGNKGYVVTGTVEGGADGDTVFLQKVDGRNLVKVDSAVITKGTFTFKGVQDTAVNRYVTYRPAGKEGILMDFFLENGNININLTRDNDSATGTPSNDAYQEIRAQLNGLNKQMMTIYESMSDTTLTDEQREAKMKEMNDLQEKSMEITKAGIAKNITNLVGVHLLK
;
A
#
# COMPACT_ATOMS: atom_id res chain seq x y z
N MET A 1 50.56 37.05 0.84
CA MET A 1 49.68 36.35 -0.08
C MET A 1 49.40 34.97 0.51
N LYS A 2 48.29 34.82 1.23
CA LYS A 2 47.92 33.57 1.91
C LYS A 2 46.93 32.80 1.03
N LYS A 3 47.34 31.63 0.50
CA LYS A 3 46.51 30.74 -0.28
C LYS A 3 45.66 29.91 0.68
N PHE A 4 44.37 30.15 0.71
CA PHE A 4 43.40 29.27 1.40
C PHE A 4 43.11 28.08 0.50
N ILE A 5 43.54 26.91 0.96
CA ILE A 5 43.18 25.62 0.37
C ILE A 5 41.90 25.17 1.06
N TYR A 6 40.77 25.27 0.31
CA TYR A 6 39.51 24.65 0.76
C TYR A 6 39.58 23.13 0.51
N LEU A 7 39.72 22.38 1.56
CA LEU A 7 39.61 20.93 1.55
C LEU A 7 38.11 20.58 1.52
N LEU A 8 37.62 20.25 0.33
CA LEU A 8 36.24 19.79 0.14
C LEU A 8 36.18 18.32 0.62
N ALA A 9 35.72 18.12 1.86
CA ALA A 9 35.43 16.81 2.38
C ALA A 9 34.16 16.27 1.68
N VAL A 10 34.34 15.52 0.61
CA VAL A 10 33.28 14.71 0.02
C VAL A 10 33.02 13.54 0.97
N ALA A 11 32.00 13.68 1.80
CA ALA A 11 31.47 12.57 2.57
C ALA A 11 30.82 11.59 1.58
N ALA A 12 31.56 10.58 1.16
CA ALA A 12 31.02 9.45 0.45
C ALA A 12 30.07 8.72 1.43
N ILE A 13 28.75 8.91 1.23
CA ILE A 13 27.75 8.07 1.87
C ILE A 13 27.90 6.70 1.21
N VAL A 14 28.72 5.86 1.81
CA VAL A 14 28.75 4.43 1.49
C VAL A 14 27.41 3.90 2.04
N ALA A 15 26.40 3.82 1.16
CA ALA A 15 25.25 2.99 1.40
C ALA A 15 25.77 1.55 1.47
N ALA A 16 26.16 1.13 2.67
CA ALA A 16 26.47 -0.26 2.95
C ALA A 16 25.19 -1.05 2.66
N CYS A 17 25.19 -1.79 1.56
CA CYS A 17 24.31 -2.93 1.33
C CYS A 17 24.67 -4.03 2.35
N SER A 18 24.46 -3.77 3.63
CA SER A 18 24.31 -4.82 4.61
C SER A 18 22.87 -5.31 4.39
N GLY A 19 22.71 -6.47 3.74
CA GLY A 19 21.41 -7.11 3.61
C GLY A 19 20.72 -7.08 4.97
N ASN A 20 19.62 -6.34 5.09
CA ASN A 20 18.88 -6.23 6.34
C ASN A 20 18.52 -7.66 6.76
N LYS A 21 19.10 -8.12 7.86
CA LYS A 21 18.79 -9.44 8.43
C LYS A 21 17.35 -9.51 8.99
N GLY A 22 16.58 -8.43 8.87
CA GLY A 22 15.20 -8.33 9.35
C GLY A 22 14.42 -7.24 8.62
N TYR A 23 13.17 -7.03 9.03
CA TYR A 23 12.33 -5.95 8.52
C TYR A 23 12.31 -4.76 9.47
N VAL A 24 12.16 -3.58 8.88
CA VAL A 24 11.76 -2.35 9.56
C VAL A 24 10.59 -1.77 8.79
N VAL A 25 9.41 -1.82 9.38
CA VAL A 25 8.21 -1.17 8.85
C VAL A 25 8.08 0.18 9.53
N THR A 26 8.16 1.26 8.78
CA THR A 26 7.92 2.63 9.27
C THR A 26 6.71 3.19 8.55
N GLY A 27 5.80 3.79 9.28
CA GLY A 27 4.60 4.34 8.65
C GLY A 27 4.06 5.60 9.29
N THR A 28 3.22 6.28 8.54
CA THR A 28 2.37 7.39 8.97
C THR A 28 0.92 6.98 8.92
N VAL A 29 0.06 7.66 9.68
CA VAL A 29 -1.38 7.38 9.74
C VAL A 29 -2.16 8.66 9.56
N GLU A 30 -3.08 8.68 8.62
CA GLU A 30 -4.01 9.80 8.45
C GLU A 30 -4.88 10.00 9.69
N GLY A 31 -4.80 11.19 10.28
CA GLY A 31 -5.54 11.54 11.48
C GLY A 31 -5.08 10.81 12.74
N GLY A 32 -3.93 10.12 12.70
CA GLY A 32 -3.31 9.50 13.88
C GLY A 32 -2.69 10.53 14.80
N ALA A 33 -2.93 10.38 16.12
CA ALA A 33 -2.35 11.22 17.14
C ALA A 33 -1.22 10.49 17.87
N ASP A 34 -0.27 11.25 18.42
CA ASP A 34 0.76 10.70 19.29
C ASP A 34 0.11 10.02 20.50
N GLY A 35 0.54 8.80 20.80
CA GLY A 35 -0.06 7.96 21.83
C GLY A 35 -1.09 6.94 21.30
N ASP A 36 -1.61 7.11 20.09
CA ASP A 36 -2.50 6.14 19.49
C ASP A 36 -1.74 4.85 19.11
N THR A 37 -2.47 3.75 19.02
CA THR A 37 -1.89 2.43 18.72
C THR A 37 -2.26 1.95 17.33
N VAL A 38 -1.26 1.51 16.58
CA VAL A 38 -1.36 0.81 15.29
C VAL A 38 -1.08 -0.67 15.52
N PHE A 39 -1.84 -1.55 14.88
CA PHE A 39 -1.69 -3.00 15.03
C PHE A 39 -1.18 -3.62 13.73
N LEU A 40 -0.20 -4.51 13.86
CA LEU A 40 0.20 -5.46 12.83
C LEU A 40 -0.60 -6.74 13.04
N GLN A 41 -1.30 -7.21 12.02
CA GLN A 41 -2.22 -8.33 12.11
C GLN A 41 -2.01 -9.35 10.98
N LYS A 42 -2.48 -10.57 11.21
CA LYS A 42 -2.59 -11.64 10.20
C LYS A 42 -4.03 -12.15 10.15
N VAL A 43 -4.40 -12.74 9.03
CA VAL A 43 -5.63 -13.51 8.93
C VAL A 43 -5.40 -14.91 9.52
N ASP A 44 -6.32 -15.34 10.38
CA ASP A 44 -6.38 -16.69 10.93
C ASP A 44 -7.85 -17.15 10.83
N GLY A 45 -8.11 -18.05 9.90
CA GLY A 45 -9.48 -18.39 9.50
C GLY A 45 -10.22 -17.17 8.94
N ARG A 46 -11.24 -16.70 9.65
CA ARG A 46 -12.03 -15.50 9.29
C ARG A 46 -11.70 -14.27 10.14
N ASN A 47 -10.71 -14.38 11.01
CA ASN A 47 -10.40 -13.32 11.98
C ASN A 47 -9.07 -12.64 11.68
N LEU A 48 -8.98 -11.36 11.99
CA LEU A 48 -7.73 -10.64 12.08
C LEU A 48 -7.15 -10.83 13.50
N VAL A 49 -6.00 -11.47 13.58
CA VAL A 49 -5.30 -11.73 14.84
C VAL A 49 -4.09 -10.82 14.94
N LYS A 50 -3.94 -10.19 16.10
CA LYS A 50 -2.80 -9.32 16.40
C LYS A 50 -1.49 -10.12 16.39
N VAL A 51 -0.50 -9.60 15.66
CA VAL A 51 0.89 -10.10 15.65
C VAL A 51 1.76 -9.17 16.48
N ASP A 52 1.58 -7.85 16.32
CA ASP A 52 2.36 -6.83 17.01
C ASP A 52 1.54 -5.54 17.16
N SER A 53 2.05 -4.58 17.93
CA SER A 53 1.47 -3.24 18.07
C SER A 53 2.55 -2.19 18.25
N ALA A 54 2.33 -1.00 17.70
CA ALA A 54 3.22 0.14 17.83
C ALA A 54 2.44 1.39 18.21
N VAL A 55 3.04 2.23 19.05
CA VAL A 55 2.48 3.52 19.42
C VAL A 55 2.96 4.58 18.44
N ILE A 56 2.06 5.44 18.00
CA ILE A 56 2.39 6.60 17.17
C ILE A 56 3.20 7.58 18.03
N THR A 57 4.36 7.96 17.53
CA THR A 57 5.23 8.94 18.15
C THR A 57 5.77 9.89 17.09
N LYS A 58 5.56 11.19 17.26
CA LYS A 58 5.91 12.22 16.27
C LYS A 58 5.29 11.93 14.90
N GLY A 59 4.03 11.48 14.89
CA GLY A 59 3.27 11.18 13.70
C GLY A 59 3.67 9.90 12.96
N THR A 60 4.56 9.06 13.52
CA THR A 60 5.03 7.82 12.90
C THR A 60 4.89 6.63 13.84
N PHE A 61 4.76 5.44 13.27
CA PHE A 61 4.86 4.16 13.98
C PHE A 61 5.96 3.29 13.38
N THR A 62 6.46 2.31 14.15
CA THR A 62 7.50 1.41 13.65
C THR A 62 7.30 -0.01 14.19
N PHE A 63 7.34 -1.02 13.29
CA PHE A 63 7.50 -2.43 13.66
C PHE A 63 8.86 -2.92 13.21
N LYS A 64 9.48 -3.81 14.00
CA LYS A 64 10.80 -4.41 13.68
C LYS A 64 10.77 -5.89 13.99
N GLY A 65 11.44 -6.68 13.16
CA GLY A 65 11.57 -8.11 13.39
C GLY A 65 12.32 -8.81 12.26
N VAL A 66 12.19 -10.13 12.23
CA VAL A 66 12.77 -10.98 11.18
C VAL A 66 11.67 -11.83 10.58
N GLN A 67 11.75 -12.04 9.28
CA GLN A 67 10.80 -12.88 8.55
C GLN A 67 11.60 -13.84 7.65
N ASP A 68 11.29 -15.14 7.72
CA ASP A 68 12.00 -16.14 6.91
C ASP A 68 11.62 -16.02 5.42
N THR A 69 10.35 -15.75 5.15
CA THR A 69 9.81 -15.58 3.80
C THR A 69 8.83 -14.41 3.78
N ALA A 70 8.61 -13.82 2.62
CA ALA A 70 7.56 -12.82 2.45
C ALA A 70 6.18 -13.40 2.82
N VAL A 71 5.38 -12.65 3.55
CA VAL A 71 4.02 -13.04 3.96
C VAL A 71 3.06 -11.85 3.86
N ASN A 72 1.80 -12.11 3.54
CA ASN A 72 0.77 -11.06 3.59
C ASN A 72 0.42 -10.74 5.04
N ARG A 73 0.34 -9.45 5.36
CA ARG A 73 -0.04 -8.91 6.67
C ARG A 73 -0.97 -7.73 6.49
N TYR A 74 -1.57 -7.31 7.61
CA TYR A 74 -2.47 -6.17 7.68
C TYR A 74 -1.96 -5.18 8.71
N VAL A 75 -2.03 -3.89 8.38
CA VAL A 75 -1.88 -2.80 9.33
C VAL A 75 -3.24 -2.18 9.56
N THR A 76 -3.60 -2.02 10.83
CA THR A 76 -4.88 -1.44 11.22
C THR A 76 -4.67 -0.31 12.22
N TYR A 77 -5.46 0.74 12.03
CA TYR A 77 -5.59 1.83 12.97
C TYR A 77 -7.08 2.12 13.21
N ARG A 78 -7.47 2.21 14.47
CA ARG A 78 -8.87 2.48 14.87
C ARG A 78 -8.91 3.59 15.90
N PRO A 79 -9.11 4.85 15.47
CA PRO A 79 -9.30 5.96 16.40
C PRO A 79 -10.64 5.83 17.14
N ALA A 80 -10.69 6.30 18.38
CA ALA A 80 -11.93 6.29 19.15
C ALA A 80 -13.04 7.09 18.45
N GLY A 81 -14.21 6.47 18.30
CA GLY A 81 -15.41 7.14 17.74
C GLY A 81 -15.35 7.42 16.23
N LYS A 82 -14.38 6.88 15.51
CA LYS A 82 -14.25 7.04 14.05
C LYS A 82 -14.07 5.68 13.37
N GLU A 83 -14.32 5.66 12.08
CA GLU A 83 -14.05 4.51 11.24
C GLU A 83 -12.55 4.22 11.19
N GLY A 84 -12.21 2.93 11.29
CA GLY A 84 -10.83 2.47 11.23
C GLY A 84 -10.27 2.46 9.82
N ILE A 85 -8.95 2.39 9.71
CA ILE A 85 -8.22 2.19 8.45
C ILE A 85 -7.58 0.80 8.51
N LEU A 86 -7.72 0.04 7.43
CA LEU A 86 -7.15 -1.29 7.26
C LEU A 86 -6.45 -1.35 5.90
N MET A 87 -5.19 -1.75 5.89
CA MET A 87 -4.41 -1.96 4.67
C MET A 87 -3.67 -3.29 4.73
N ASP A 88 -3.67 -4.03 3.64
CA ASP A 88 -2.81 -5.18 3.46
C ASP A 88 -1.47 -4.81 2.78
N PHE A 89 -0.43 -5.56 3.11
CA PHE A 89 0.91 -5.40 2.55
C PHE A 89 1.71 -6.69 2.67
N PHE A 90 2.90 -6.72 2.07
CA PHE A 90 3.82 -7.84 2.19
C PHE A 90 4.90 -7.54 3.23
N LEU A 91 4.91 -8.34 4.31
CA LEU A 91 5.96 -8.30 5.31
C LEU A 91 7.10 -9.21 4.86
N GLU A 92 8.22 -8.60 4.50
CA GLU A 92 9.47 -9.24 4.09
C GLU A 92 10.66 -8.46 4.65
N ASN A 93 11.84 -9.06 4.73
CA ASN A 93 13.01 -8.36 5.27
C ASN A 93 13.42 -7.19 4.36
N GLY A 94 13.69 -6.07 4.97
CA GLY A 94 13.99 -4.80 4.31
C GLY A 94 13.36 -3.61 5.01
N ASN A 95 13.43 -2.45 4.39
CA ASN A 95 12.80 -1.23 4.87
C ASN A 95 11.48 -1.04 4.14
N ILE A 96 10.37 -1.16 4.85
CA ILE A 96 9.02 -1.01 4.33
C ILE A 96 8.47 0.33 4.82
N ASN A 97 8.00 1.15 3.88
CA ASN A 97 7.37 2.43 4.18
C ASN A 97 5.86 2.31 3.95
N ILE A 98 5.07 2.63 4.96
CA ILE A 98 3.61 2.60 4.93
C ILE A 98 3.06 4.02 5.07
N ASN A 99 2.17 4.39 4.16
CA ASN A 99 1.29 5.54 4.32
C ASN A 99 -0.15 5.01 4.48
N LEU A 100 -0.65 5.03 5.71
CA LEU A 100 -1.96 4.49 6.06
C LEU A 100 -3.01 5.59 5.97
N THR A 101 -3.73 5.64 4.86
CA THR A 101 -4.79 6.61 4.58
C THR A 101 -6.07 5.90 4.13
N ARG A 102 -7.21 6.60 4.14
CA ARG A 102 -8.50 6.04 3.72
C ARG A 102 -8.58 5.80 2.22
N ASP A 103 -8.09 6.76 1.45
CA ASP A 103 -8.31 6.80 0.00
C ASP A 103 -7.10 6.41 -0.83
N ASN A 104 -5.89 6.50 -0.24
CA ASN A 104 -4.64 6.38 -0.98
C ASN A 104 -3.53 5.76 -0.13
N ASP A 105 -3.85 4.67 0.55
CA ASP A 105 -2.88 3.92 1.33
C ASP A 105 -1.80 3.30 0.41
N SER A 106 -0.59 3.16 0.93
CA SER A 106 0.52 2.59 0.16
C SER A 106 1.54 1.88 1.05
N ALA A 107 2.16 0.83 0.51
CA ALA A 107 3.33 0.17 1.07
C ALA A 107 4.41 0.07 -0.01
N THR A 108 5.63 0.50 0.31
CA THR A 108 6.75 0.56 -0.64
C THR A 108 8.08 0.24 0.04
N GLY A 109 9.16 0.12 -0.76
CA GLY A 109 10.53 0.01 -0.27
C GLY A 109 11.07 -1.41 -0.24
N THR A 110 10.27 -2.39 -0.65
CA THR A 110 10.70 -3.78 -0.86
C THR A 110 10.08 -4.36 -2.13
N PRO A 111 10.72 -5.37 -2.75
CA PRO A 111 10.30 -5.86 -4.07
C PRO A 111 8.83 -6.27 -4.17
N SER A 112 8.29 -6.98 -3.17
CA SER A 112 6.89 -7.40 -3.19
C SER A 112 5.93 -6.22 -3.03
N ASN A 113 6.24 -5.29 -2.13
CA ASN A 113 5.41 -4.11 -1.91
C ASN A 113 5.43 -3.17 -3.12
N ASP A 114 6.61 -2.91 -3.70
CA ASP A 114 6.73 -2.03 -4.87
C ASP A 114 5.98 -2.61 -6.08
N ALA A 115 6.11 -3.92 -6.34
CA ALA A 115 5.39 -4.59 -7.41
C ALA A 115 3.86 -4.56 -7.20
N TYR A 116 3.40 -4.77 -5.98
CA TYR A 116 1.98 -4.72 -5.64
C TYR A 116 1.41 -3.31 -5.72
N GLN A 117 2.17 -2.32 -5.24
CA GLN A 117 1.77 -0.92 -5.28
C GLN A 117 1.60 -0.39 -6.71
N GLU A 118 2.46 -0.82 -7.64
CA GLU A 118 2.34 -0.48 -9.07
C GLU A 118 0.99 -0.94 -9.63
N ILE A 119 0.57 -2.16 -9.30
CA ILE A 119 -0.71 -2.74 -9.75
C ILE A 119 -1.90 -2.05 -9.05
N ARG A 120 -1.84 -1.89 -7.73
CA ARG A 120 -2.88 -1.23 -6.95
C ARG A 120 -3.15 0.20 -7.41
N ALA A 121 -2.11 0.97 -7.72
CA ALA A 121 -2.26 2.35 -8.18
C ALA A 121 -3.06 2.43 -9.49
N GLN A 122 -2.83 1.49 -10.42
CA GLN A 122 -3.58 1.41 -11.67
C GLN A 122 -5.05 1.00 -11.43
N LEU A 123 -5.28 -0.03 -10.61
CA LEU A 123 -6.61 -0.52 -10.27
C LEU A 123 -7.42 0.54 -9.50
N ASN A 124 -6.80 1.25 -8.55
CA ASN A 124 -7.46 2.33 -7.80
C ASN A 124 -7.89 3.48 -8.72
N GLY A 125 -7.09 3.80 -9.74
CA GLY A 125 -7.46 4.78 -10.75
C GLY A 125 -8.72 4.39 -11.54
N LEU A 126 -8.82 3.11 -11.94
CA LEU A 126 -10.00 2.58 -12.63
C LEU A 126 -11.23 2.51 -11.69
N ASN A 127 -11.02 2.07 -10.45
CA ASN A 127 -12.10 1.99 -9.46
C ASN A 127 -12.73 3.37 -9.18
N LYS A 128 -11.93 4.43 -9.09
CA LYS A 128 -12.44 5.80 -8.94
C LYS A 128 -13.29 6.22 -10.15
N GLN A 129 -12.87 5.88 -11.36
CA GLN A 129 -13.65 6.16 -12.57
C GLN A 129 -14.97 5.38 -12.56
N MET A 130 -14.95 4.09 -12.27
CA MET A 130 -16.14 3.26 -12.14
C MET A 130 -17.11 3.78 -11.10
N MET A 131 -16.62 4.23 -9.95
CA MET A 131 -17.45 4.83 -8.89
C MET A 131 -18.13 6.13 -9.38
N THR A 132 -17.40 7.00 -10.06
CA THR A 132 -17.96 8.23 -10.65
C THR A 132 -19.07 7.91 -11.65
N ILE A 133 -18.88 6.90 -12.50
CA ILE A 133 -19.91 6.47 -13.45
C ILE A 133 -21.12 5.93 -12.68
N TYR A 134 -20.89 5.06 -11.70
CA TYR A 134 -21.95 4.47 -10.88
C TYR A 134 -22.79 5.54 -10.18
N GLU A 135 -22.15 6.51 -9.53
CA GLU A 135 -22.85 7.63 -8.89
C GLU A 135 -23.68 8.43 -9.88
N SER A 136 -23.14 8.68 -11.08
CA SER A 136 -23.84 9.40 -12.13
C SER A 136 -25.06 8.65 -12.69
N MET A 137 -25.11 7.31 -12.56
CA MET A 137 -26.25 6.50 -13.00
C MET A 137 -27.49 6.65 -12.10
N SER A 138 -27.34 7.23 -10.90
CA SER A 138 -28.45 7.55 -10.02
C SER A 138 -29.29 8.76 -10.50
N ASP A 139 -28.78 9.52 -11.48
CA ASP A 139 -29.50 10.63 -12.08
C ASP A 139 -30.73 10.13 -12.87
N THR A 140 -31.91 10.51 -12.41
CA THR A 140 -33.18 10.11 -13.02
C THR A 140 -33.49 10.82 -14.34
N THR A 141 -32.72 11.85 -14.68
CA THR A 141 -32.90 12.62 -15.94
C THR A 141 -32.15 12.03 -17.13
N LEU A 142 -31.32 11.01 -16.91
CA LEU A 142 -30.59 10.33 -17.98
C LEU A 142 -31.53 9.65 -18.96
N THR A 143 -31.29 9.85 -20.26
CA THR A 143 -31.93 9.09 -21.31
C THR A 143 -31.45 7.65 -21.37
N ASP A 144 -32.17 6.77 -22.01
CA ASP A 144 -31.79 5.36 -22.17
C ASP A 144 -30.44 5.24 -22.93
N GLU A 145 -30.24 6.05 -23.96
CA GLU A 145 -28.96 6.10 -24.69
C GLU A 145 -27.78 6.51 -23.81
N GLN A 146 -28.00 7.49 -22.91
CA GLN A 146 -26.96 7.92 -21.97
C GLN A 146 -26.64 6.82 -20.93
N ARG A 147 -27.64 6.09 -20.47
CA ARG A 147 -27.47 4.95 -19.56
C ARG A 147 -26.69 3.83 -20.24
N GLU A 148 -27.03 3.50 -21.47
CA GLU A 148 -26.35 2.48 -22.26
C GLU A 148 -24.87 2.85 -22.49
N ALA A 149 -24.58 4.11 -22.83
CA ALA A 149 -23.22 4.60 -22.98
C ALA A 149 -22.40 4.47 -21.69
N LYS A 150 -22.99 4.81 -20.53
CA LYS A 150 -22.34 4.65 -19.22
C LYS A 150 -22.10 3.19 -18.85
N MET A 151 -23.03 2.31 -19.15
CA MET A 151 -22.86 0.87 -18.94
C MET A 151 -21.73 0.31 -19.81
N LYS A 152 -21.62 0.75 -21.06
CA LYS A 152 -20.52 0.37 -21.93
C LYS A 152 -19.18 0.84 -21.37
N GLU A 153 -19.08 2.10 -20.95
CA GLU A 153 -17.87 2.64 -20.34
C GLU A 153 -17.48 1.86 -19.06
N MET A 154 -18.46 1.46 -18.24
CA MET A 154 -18.24 0.62 -17.07
C MET A 154 -17.64 -0.74 -17.45
N ASN A 155 -18.20 -1.39 -18.49
CA ASN A 155 -17.70 -2.67 -18.98
C ASN A 155 -16.27 -2.56 -19.53
N ASP A 156 -15.96 -1.50 -20.28
CA ASP A 156 -14.62 -1.25 -20.82
C ASP A 156 -13.59 -1.05 -19.68
N LEU A 157 -13.97 -0.36 -18.59
CA LEU A 157 -13.13 -0.20 -17.41
C LEU A 157 -12.92 -1.52 -16.64
N GLN A 158 -13.95 -2.36 -16.55
CA GLN A 158 -13.85 -3.69 -15.94
C GLN A 158 -12.92 -4.60 -16.73
N GLU A 159 -13.03 -4.60 -18.07
CA GLU A 159 -12.13 -5.36 -18.94
C GLU A 159 -10.68 -4.93 -18.74
N LYS A 160 -10.43 -3.63 -18.73
CA LYS A 160 -9.10 -3.06 -18.48
C LYS A 160 -8.56 -3.43 -17.09
N SER A 161 -9.42 -3.46 -16.06
CA SER A 161 -9.04 -3.91 -14.72
C SER A 161 -8.62 -5.38 -14.71
N MET A 162 -9.36 -6.25 -15.44
CA MET A 162 -8.99 -7.65 -15.59
C MET A 162 -7.66 -7.83 -16.34
N GLU A 163 -7.40 -7.04 -17.38
CA GLU A 163 -6.14 -7.08 -18.11
C GLU A 163 -4.95 -6.70 -17.22
N ILE A 164 -5.06 -5.62 -16.43
CA ILE A 164 -4.04 -5.21 -15.48
C ILE A 164 -3.77 -6.32 -14.45
N THR A 165 -4.84 -6.92 -13.91
CA THR A 165 -4.72 -8.01 -12.94
C THR A 165 -4.03 -9.22 -13.56
N LYS A 166 -4.42 -9.66 -14.76
CA LYS A 166 -3.79 -10.77 -15.48
C LYS A 166 -2.32 -10.50 -15.78
N ALA A 167 -1.99 -9.28 -16.23
CA ALA A 167 -0.60 -8.88 -16.47
C ALA A 167 0.21 -8.87 -15.17
N GLY A 168 -0.38 -8.38 -14.08
CA GLY A 168 0.21 -8.40 -12.76
C GLY A 168 0.51 -9.81 -12.26
N ILE A 169 -0.43 -10.75 -12.43
CA ILE A 169 -0.24 -12.18 -12.11
C ILE A 169 0.91 -12.76 -12.95
N ALA A 170 0.88 -12.55 -14.26
CA ALA A 170 1.89 -13.08 -15.16
C ALA A 170 3.31 -12.57 -14.84
N LYS A 171 3.44 -11.28 -14.54
CA LYS A 171 4.70 -10.65 -14.12
C LYS A 171 5.23 -11.20 -12.78
N ASN A 172 4.33 -11.63 -11.90
CA ASN A 172 4.63 -12.03 -10.52
C ASN A 172 4.32 -13.51 -10.23
N ILE A 173 4.23 -14.37 -11.24
CA ILE A 173 3.78 -15.76 -11.12
C ILE A 173 4.64 -16.62 -10.17
N THR A 174 5.90 -16.26 -9.96
CA THR A 174 6.84 -17.01 -9.12
C THR A 174 6.96 -16.44 -7.70
N ASN A 175 6.22 -15.40 -7.35
CA ASN A 175 6.30 -14.76 -6.05
C ASN A 175 4.92 -14.60 -5.37
N LEU A 176 4.92 -14.14 -4.13
CA LEU A 176 3.72 -14.01 -3.31
C LEU A 176 2.70 -13.01 -3.88
N VAL A 177 3.16 -11.99 -4.63
CA VAL A 177 2.27 -10.98 -5.24
C VAL A 177 1.34 -11.64 -6.27
N GLY A 178 1.88 -12.51 -7.14
CA GLY A 178 1.06 -13.24 -8.11
C GLY A 178 0.04 -14.15 -7.44
N VAL A 179 0.43 -14.86 -6.39
CA VAL A 179 -0.50 -15.70 -5.60
C VAL A 179 -1.58 -14.85 -4.91
N HIS A 180 -1.23 -13.67 -4.44
CA HIS A 180 -2.17 -12.75 -3.80
C HIS A 180 -3.22 -12.20 -4.77
N LEU A 181 -2.83 -11.89 -6.00
CA LEU A 181 -3.71 -11.38 -7.06
C LEU A 181 -4.68 -12.44 -7.63
N LEU A 182 -4.49 -13.72 -7.30
CA LEU A 182 -5.39 -14.82 -7.70
C LEU A 182 -6.59 -15.00 -6.75
N LYS A 183 -6.64 -14.28 -5.64
CA LYS A 183 -7.74 -14.36 -4.65
C LYS A 183 -8.91 -13.45 -5.01
#